data_44a1a877d6758fcd28db68cba6f38699
#
_entry.id   44a1a877d6758fcd28db68cba6f38699
#
_cell.length_a   1.000
_cell.length_b   1.000
_cell.length_c   1.000
_cell.angle_alpha   90.00
_cell.angle_beta   90.00
_cell.angle_gamma   90.00
#
_symmetry.space_group_name_H-M   'P 1'
#
loop_
_entity.id
_entity.type
_entity.pdbx_description
1 polymer ?
#
loop_
_entity_poly.entity_id
_entity_poly.type
_entity_poly.pdbx_seq_one_letter_code
_entity_poly.pdbx_strand_id
1 'polypeptide(L)'
;MEVDKTRDMMKDIKDYSLLRHNTFGIEARCHRFLEYGSVEEAQQVAAVLRESSLPYIIIGGGSNLLLTRDFEGIVVHAAIKGIKIIGSRMYCGSGEVWDDVVAYAVSCQLYGAENLSLIPGDVGASAVQNIGAYGVEVKDLITEVEAVEIATGETHIFQNAECAYAYRQSRFKH
;
A
#
# COMPACT_ATOMS: atom_id res chain seq x y z
N MET A 1 13.45 3.02 -30.67
CA MET A 1 12.38 3.36 -29.73
C MET A 1 13.05 3.41 -28.36
N GLU A 2 13.52 4.60 -27.98
CA GLU A 2 14.18 4.79 -26.68
C GLU A 2 13.14 4.62 -25.59
N VAL A 3 13.36 3.63 -24.74
CA VAL A 3 12.60 3.48 -23.50
C VAL A 3 13.06 4.62 -22.58
N ASP A 4 12.14 5.48 -22.24
CA ASP A 4 12.35 6.62 -21.31
C ASP A 4 12.83 6.09 -19.96
N LYS A 5 14.14 6.26 -19.69
CA LYS A 5 14.84 5.83 -18.46
C LYS A 5 14.65 6.79 -17.28
N THR A 6 13.65 7.67 -17.29
CA THR A 6 13.48 8.72 -16.27
C THR A 6 12.59 8.33 -15.08
N ARG A 7 12.39 7.00 -14.82
CA ARG A 7 11.54 6.51 -13.72
C ARG A 7 12.23 5.65 -12.66
N ASP A 8 13.54 5.74 -12.52
CA ASP A 8 14.32 4.82 -11.66
C ASP A 8 14.87 5.45 -10.39
N MET A 9 14.09 6.24 -9.66
CA MET A 9 14.46 6.65 -8.31
C MET A 9 13.21 6.89 -7.45
N MET A 10 13.21 6.31 -6.23
CA MET A 10 12.20 6.60 -5.23
C MET A 10 12.08 8.13 -5.05
N LYS A 11 10.87 8.60 -4.82
CA LYS A 11 10.64 10.02 -4.52
C LYS A 11 11.04 10.30 -3.08
N ASP A 12 11.84 11.34 -2.88
CA ASP A 12 12.36 11.74 -1.58
C ASP A 12 12.30 13.27 -1.47
N ILE A 13 11.33 13.77 -0.72
CA ILE A 13 11.04 15.21 -0.63
C ILE A 13 10.94 15.62 0.83
N LYS A 14 11.68 16.68 1.20
CA LYS A 14 11.56 17.32 2.52
C LYS A 14 10.42 18.32 2.53
N ASP A 15 9.84 18.52 3.71
CA ASP A 15 8.77 19.50 3.95
C ASP A 15 7.63 19.38 2.93
N TYR A 16 7.04 18.19 2.84
CA TYR A 16 6.05 17.84 1.81
C TYR A 16 4.61 18.03 2.31
N SER A 17 3.75 18.63 1.47
CA SER A 17 2.31 18.73 1.74
C SER A 17 1.60 17.40 1.54
N LEU A 18 0.83 16.98 2.53
CA LEU A 18 0.02 15.77 2.52
C LEU A 18 -1.42 16.01 2.03
N LEU A 19 -1.74 17.20 1.52
CA LEU A 19 -3.07 17.57 1.03
C LEU A 19 -3.65 16.54 0.05
N ARG A 20 -2.80 15.97 -0.82
CA ARG A 20 -3.19 14.98 -1.82
C ARG A 20 -3.11 13.53 -1.32
N HIS A 21 -2.71 13.33 -0.07
CA HIS A 21 -2.52 12.02 0.56
C HIS A 21 -3.44 11.81 1.77
N ASN A 22 -4.56 12.54 1.82
CA ASN A 22 -5.65 12.30 2.75
C ASN A 22 -6.98 12.69 2.12
N THR A 23 -8.01 11.90 2.36
CA THR A 23 -9.35 12.10 1.75
C THR A 23 -10.15 13.21 2.43
N PHE A 24 -9.74 13.69 3.60
CA PHE A 24 -10.35 14.85 4.25
C PHE A 24 -9.93 16.18 3.64
N GLY A 25 -8.92 16.20 2.74
CA GLY A 25 -8.41 17.43 2.13
C GLY A 25 -7.77 18.36 3.14
N ILE A 26 -7.20 17.83 4.22
CA ILE A 26 -6.55 18.64 5.26
C ILE A 26 -5.15 19.01 4.78
N GLU A 27 -4.83 20.30 4.82
CA GLU A 27 -3.47 20.77 4.61
C GLU A 27 -2.65 20.49 5.87
N ALA A 28 -1.77 19.51 5.77
CA ALA A 28 -0.75 19.20 6.77
C ALA A 28 0.54 18.82 6.04
N ARG A 29 1.67 18.99 6.68
CA ARG A 29 2.98 18.70 6.11
C ARG A 29 3.66 17.57 6.86
N CYS A 30 4.62 16.92 6.20
CA CYS A 30 5.54 16.00 6.87
C CYS A 30 6.97 16.46 6.70
N HIS A 31 7.83 16.10 7.65
CA HIS A 31 9.25 16.44 7.60
C HIS A 31 9.93 15.85 6.34
N ARG A 32 9.57 14.60 5.97
CA ARG A 32 10.11 13.92 4.78
C ARG A 32 9.05 12.98 4.20
N PHE A 33 8.91 13.01 2.89
CA PHE A 33 8.00 12.12 2.15
C PHE A 33 8.81 11.21 1.24
N LEU A 34 8.60 9.92 1.37
CA LEU A 34 9.19 8.89 0.51
C LEU A 34 8.07 8.18 -0.25
N GLU A 35 8.25 7.99 -1.57
CA GLU A 35 7.33 7.22 -2.39
C GLU A 35 8.12 6.22 -3.22
N TYR A 36 7.67 4.97 -3.25
CA TYR A 36 8.32 3.91 -4.00
C TYR A 36 7.36 3.26 -4.99
N GLY A 37 7.86 3.00 -6.20
CA GLY A 37 7.12 2.41 -7.31
C GLY A 37 7.61 1.00 -7.69
N SER A 38 8.60 0.45 -6.99
CA SER A 38 9.11 -0.91 -7.20
C SER A 38 9.53 -1.58 -5.89
N VAL A 39 9.80 -2.88 -5.93
CA VAL A 39 10.31 -3.64 -4.77
C VAL A 39 11.72 -3.16 -4.40
N GLU A 40 12.56 -2.90 -5.39
CA GLU A 40 13.92 -2.38 -5.20
C GLU A 40 13.90 -1.01 -4.51
N GLU A 41 12.97 -0.14 -4.90
CA GLU A 41 12.79 1.17 -4.24
C GLU A 41 12.24 1.00 -2.81
N ALA A 42 11.34 0.03 -2.56
CA ALA A 42 10.87 -0.29 -1.21
C ALA A 42 12.03 -0.74 -0.31
N GLN A 43 12.97 -1.51 -0.84
CA GLN A 43 14.20 -1.90 -0.11
C GLN A 43 15.08 -0.69 0.19
N GLN A 44 15.20 0.28 -0.73
CA GLN A 44 15.91 1.55 -0.49
C GLN A 44 15.21 2.38 0.61
N VAL A 45 13.88 2.46 0.57
CA VAL A 45 13.09 3.10 1.63
C VAL A 45 13.36 2.43 2.98
N ALA A 46 13.35 1.09 3.03
CA ALA A 46 13.67 0.35 4.25
C ALA A 46 15.06 0.70 4.81
N ALA A 47 16.07 0.87 3.94
CA ALA A 47 17.40 1.30 4.35
C ALA A 47 17.37 2.72 4.95
N VAL A 48 16.68 3.66 4.31
CA VAL A 48 16.52 5.04 4.83
C VAL A 48 15.83 5.04 6.21
N LEU A 49 14.80 4.21 6.39
CA LEU A 49 14.07 4.13 7.67
C LEU A 49 14.95 3.56 8.79
N ARG A 50 15.79 2.55 8.49
CA ARG A 50 16.73 1.98 9.49
C ARG A 50 17.77 2.97 9.97
N GLU A 51 18.23 3.85 9.09
CA GLU A 51 19.24 4.88 9.42
C GLU A 51 18.64 6.11 10.09
N SER A 52 17.31 6.26 10.08
CA SER A 52 16.62 7.43 10.62
C SER A 52 16.18 7.21 12.06
N SER A 53 16.34 8.22 12.89
CA SER A 53 15.76 8.28 14.24
C SER A 53 14.36 8.92 14.26
N LEU A 54 13.86 9.40 13.13
CA LEU A 54 12.56 10.03 13.04
C LEU A 54 11.44 8.96 13.10
N PRO A 55 10.29 9.28 13.71
CA PRO A 55 9.12 8.44 13.59
C PRO A 55 8.68 8.35 12.14
N TYR A 56 8.08 7.22 11.75
CA TYR A 56 7.54 7.08 10.40
C TYR A 56 6.14 6.46 10.41
N ILE A 57 5.40 6.74 9.35
CA ILE A 57 4.13 6.09 9.03
C ILE A 57 4.12 5.67 7.56
N ILE A 58 3.53 4.51 7.29
CA ILE A 58 3.30 4.03 5.92
C ILE A 58 1.83 4.25 5.60
N ILE A 59 1.56 4.88 4.47
CA ILE A 59 0.21 5.19 4.01
C ILE A 59 -0.07 4.59 2.64
N GLY A 60 -1.33 4.27 2.36
CA GLY A 60 -1.87 4.11 1.02
C GLY A 60 -2.55 5.41 0.59
N GLY A 61 -3.74 5.34 0.01
CA GLY A 61 -4.52 6.51 -0.44
C GLY A 61 -4.98 7.48 0.66
N GLY A 62 -4.60 7.27 1.92
CA GLY A 62 -4.90 8.19 3.03
C GLY A 62 -6.37 8.25 3.43
N SER A 63 -7.18 7.25 3.08
CA SER A 63 -8.62 7.23 3.33
C SER A 63 -9.00 6.93 4.80
N ASN A 64 -8.06 6.42 5.58
CA ASN A 64 -8.26 6.12 7.00
C ASN A 64 -7.27 6.89 7.89
N LEU A 65 -6.89 8.09 7.46
CA LEU A 65 -5.92 8.95 8.14
C LEU A 65 -6.55 10.30 8.43
N LEU A 66 -6.57 10.70 9.71
CA LEU A 66 -6.95 12.05 10.14
C LEU A 66 -5.70 12.82 10.60
N LEU A 67 -5.29 13.78 9.79
CA LEU A 67 -4.16 14.66 10.11
C LEU A 67 -4.66 15.82 10.98
N THR A 68 -4.32 15.83 12.24
CA THR A 68 -4.71 16.89 13.19
C THR A 68 -3.65 17.98 13.35
N ARG A 69 -2.46 17.76 12.80
CA ARG A 69 -1.30 18.67 12.79
C ARG A 69 -0.28 18.16 11.78
N ASP A 70 0.76 18.93 11.54
CA ASP A 70 1.94 18.48 10.79
C ASP A 70 2.58 17.25 11.45
N PHE A 71 3.16 16.38 10.64
CA PHE A 71 3.83 15.17 11.09
C PHE A 71 5.34 15.37 11.06
N GLU A 72 5.95 15.49 12.24
CA GLU A 72 7.40 15.67 12.42
C GLU A 72 8.17 14.35 12.21
N GLY A 73 7.91 13.69 11.07
CA GLY A 73 8.46 12.40 10.77
C GLY A 73 8.47 12.10 9.27
N ILE A 74 8.71 10.84 8.95
CA ILE A 74 8.75 10.34 7.58
C ILE A 74 7.40 9.72 7.21
N VAL A 75 6.79 10.22 6.14
CA VAL A 75 5.63 9.57 5.54
C VAL A 75 6.11 8.75 4.34
N VAL A 76 5.73 7.48 4.31
CA VAL A 76 6.06 6.56 3.21
C VAL A 76 4.78 6.21 2.46
N HIS A 77 4.80 6.37 1.15
CA HIS A 77 3.68 6.02 0.27
C HIS A 77 4.06 4.88 -0.67
N ALA A 78 3.25 3.82 -0.67
CA ALA A 78 3.41 2.68 -1.56
C ALA A 78 2.71 2.98 -2.91
N ALA A 79 3.48 3.12 -3.99
CA ALA A 79 2.97 3.46 -5.31
C ALA A 79 3.26 2.41 -6.38
N ILE A 80 3.56 1.16 -5.99
CA ILE A 80 3.80 0.06 -6.94
C ILE A 80 2.52 -0.19 -7.72
N LYS A 81 2.62 -0.08 -9.05
CA LYS A 81 1.52 -0.29 -9.98
C LYS A 81 1.70 -1.60 -10.77
N GLY A 82 0.63 -2.01 -11.38
CA GLY A 82 0.55 -3.16 -12.29
C GLY A 82 -0.40 -4.24 -11.78
N ILE A 83 -1.15 -4.80 -12.72
CA ILE A 83 -2.05 -5.93 -12.50
C ILE A 83 -1.68 -7.02 -13.49
N LYS A 84 -1.47 -8.25 -13.00
CA LYS A 84 -1.18 -9.41 -13.82
C LYS A 84 -2.10 -10.56 -13.43
N ILE A 85 -2.74 -11.19 -14.41
CA ILE A 85 -3.60 -12.36 -14.20
C ILE A 85 -2.86 -13.60 -14.70
N ILE A 86 -2.81 -14.65 -13.87
CA ILE A 86 -2.28 -15.97 -14.22
C ILE A 86 -3.30 -17.02 -13.72
N GLY A 87 -4.01 -17.62 -14.66
CA GLY A 87 -5.12 -18.53 -14.35
C GLY A 87 -6.23 -17.79 -13.57
N SER A 88 -6.55 -18.26 -12.38
CA SER A 88 -7.54 -17.65 -11.48
C SER A 88 -6.93 -16.70 -10.45
N ARG A 89 -5.64 -16.42 -10.52
CA ARG A 89 -4.94 -15.53 -9.58
C ARG A 89 -4.66 -14.18 -10.22
N MET A 90 -4.88 -13.13 -9.45
CA MET A 90 -4.54 -11.75 -9.80
C MET A 90 -3.43 -11.25 -8.88
N TYR A 91 -2.34 -10.76 -9.47
CA TYR A 91 -1.22 -10.12 -8.79
C TYR A 91 -1.37 -8.62 -8.98
N CYS A 92 -1.45 -7.88 -7.88
CA CYS A 92 -1.71 -6.45 -7.90
C CYS A 92 -0.62 -5.70 -7.14
N GLY A 93 -0.13 -4.63 -7.74
CA GLY A 93 0.76 -3.69 -7.06
C GLY A 93 0.10 -3.05 -5.85
N SER A 94 0.86 -2.80 -4.79
CA SER A 94 0.36 -2.26 -3.52
C SER A 94 -0.28 -0.87 -3.64
N GLY A 95 0.12 -0.09 -4.63
CA GLY A 95 -0.42 1.24 -4.93
C GLY A 95 -1.57 1.26 -5.94
N GLU A 96 -2.10 0.10 -6.37
CA GLU A 96 -3.33 0.10 -7.17
C GLU A 96 -4.52 0.53 -6.34
N VAL A 97 -5.43 1.31 -6.94
CA VAL A 97 -6.68 1.70 -6.29
C VAL A 97 -7.55 0.46 -6.13
N TRP A 98 -8.01 0.19 -4.92
CA TRP A 98 -8.74 -1.03 -4.59
C TRP A 98 -9.98 -1.23 -5.46
N ASP A 99 -10.81 -0.19 -5.61
CA ASP A 99 -12.06 -0.30 -6.38
C ASP A 99 -11.82 -0.53 -7.88
N ASP A 100 -10.77 0.06 -8.45
CA ASP A 100 -10.37 -0.20 -9.83
C ASP A 100 -9.95 -1.67 -10.03
N VAL A 101 -9.28 -2.26 -9.03
CA VAL A 101 -8.91 -3.69 -9.04
C VAL A 101 -10.15 -4.56 -8.97
N VAL A 102 -11.14 -4.23 -8.14
CA VAL A 102 -12.42 -4.96 -8.08
C VAL A 102 -13.14 -4.90 -9.43
N ALA A 103 -13.27 -3.71 -10.01
CA ALA A 103 -13.91 -3.52 -11.32
C ALA A 103 -13.18 -4.31 -12.42
N TYR A 104 -11.85 -4.29 -12.41
CA TYR A 104 -11.04 -5.05 -13.36
C TYR A 104 -11.19 -6.57 -13.18
N ALA A 105 -11.21 -7.06 -11.94
CA ALA A 105 -11.44 -8.48 -11.64
C ALA A 105 -12.78 -8.96 -12.22
N VAL A 106 -13.87 -8.23 -11.98
CA VAL A 106 -15.19 -8.53 -12.53
C VAL A 106 -15.18 -8.54 -14.06
N SER A 107 -14.53 -7.57 -14.70
CA SER A 107 -14.40 -7.51 -16.15
C SER A 107 -13.66 -8.72 -16.75
N CYS A 108 -12.77 -9.32 -15.95
CA CYS A 108 -12.03 -10.54 -16.29
C CYS A 108 -12.72 -11.82 -15.81
N GLN A 109 -13.96 -11.76 -15.34
CA GLN A 109 -14.74 -12.89 -14.81
C GLN A 109 -14.11 -13.55 -13.58
N LEU A 110 -13.33 -12.80 -12.81
CA LEU A 110 -12.79 -13.17 -11.51
C LEU A 110 -13.70 -12.58 -10.42
N TYR A 111 -14.59 -13.38 -9.89
CA TYR A 111 -15.63 -12.96 -8.94
C TYR A 111 -15.21 -13.22 -7.49
N GLY A 112 -15.89 -12.54 -6.56
CA GLY A 112 -15.76 -12.69 -5.10
C GLY A 112 -15.36 -11.40 -4.37
N ALA A 113 -14.87 -10.39 -5.09
CA ALA A 113 -14.46 -9.10 -4.51
C ALA A 113 -15.56 -8.03 -4.52
N GLU A 114 -16.72 -8.30 -5.15
CA GLU A 114 -17.77 -7.32 -5.44
C GLU A 114 -18.35 -6.67 -4.19
N ASN A 115 -18.47 -7.44 -3.09
CA ASN A 115 -18.95 -6.92 -1.81
C ASN A 115 -17.97 -5.93 -1.15
N LEU A 116 -16.72 -5.88 -1.63
CA LEU A 116 -15.69 -4.97 -1.15
C LEU A 116 -15.48 -3.77 -2.09
N SER A 117 -16.33 -3.63 -3.13
CA SER A 117 -16.34 -2.47 -4.01
C SER A 117 -16.62 -1.19 -3.23
N LEU A 118 -16.15 -0.05 -3.76
CA LEU A 118 -16.28 1.30 -3.16
C LEU A 118 -15.62 1.47 -1.79
N ILE A 119 -14.91 0.47 -1.25
CA ILE A 119 -14.05 0.70 -0.08
C ILE A 119 -12.86 1.55 -0.55
N PRO A 120 -12.68 2.74 0.00
CA PRO A 120 -11.61 3.64 -0.45
C PRO A 120 -10.24 3.15 0.04
N GLY A 121 -9.22 3.38 -0.77
CA GLY A 121 -7.81 3.07 -0.45
C GLY A 121 -7.14 2.21 -1.50
N ASP A 122 -5.92 1.78 -1.20
CA ASP A 122 -5.06 1.03 -2.11
C ASP A 122 -4.98 -0.45 -1.71
N VAL A 123 -4.57 -1.29 -2.66
CA VAL A 123 -4.42 -2.74 -2.48
C VAL A 123 -3.53 -3.09 -1.28
N GLY A 124 -2.38 -2.43 -1.12
CA GLY A 124 -1.50 -2.69 0.02
C GLY A 124 -2.18 -2.38 1.36
N ALA A 125 -2.89 -1.25 1.45
CA ALA A 125 -3.63 -0.87 2.65
C ALA A 125 -4.79 -1.84 2.95
N SER A 126 -5.41 -2.43 1.92
CA SER A 126 -6.48 -3.42 2.08
C SER A 126 -5.99 -4.64 2.84
N ALA A 127 -4.80 -5.14 2.50
CA ALA A 127 -4.16 -6.28 3.16
C ALA A 127 -3.75 -5.95 4.61
N VAL A 128 -3.19 -4.75 4.84
CA VAL A 128 -2.76 -4.31 6.18
C VAL A 128 -3.95 -4.27 7.15
N GLN A 129 -5.08 -3.73 6.72
CA GLN A 129 -6.23 -3.49 7.58
C GLN A 129 -7.27 -4.62 7.57
N ASN A 130 -7.10 -5.64 6.72
CA ASN A 130 -8.10 -6.67 6.48
C ASN A 130 -9.47 -6.01 6.24
N ILE A 131 -9.56 -5.20 5.17
CA ILE A 131 -10.82 -4.50 4.84
C ILE A 131 -11.97 -5.49 4.71
N GLY A 132 -13.17 -5.06 5.06
CA GLY A 132 -14.35 -5.91 4.98
C GLY A 132 -15.65 -5.12 4.94
N ALA A 133 -16.61 -5.65 4.22
CA ALA A 133 -17.98 -5.15 4.10
C ALA A 133 -18.91 -6.31 3.74
N TYR A 134 -20.19 -6.16 4.10
CA TYR A 134 -21.25 -7.10 3.72
C TYR A 134 -20.93 -8.58 4.01
N GLY A 135 -20.23 -8.85 5.12
CA GLY A 135 -19.91 -10.21 5.56
C GLY A 135 -18.71 -10.85 4.87
N VAL A 136 -17.99 -10.11 4.01
CA VAL A 136 -16.75 -10.55 3.34
C VAL A 136 -15.59 -9.73 3.88
N GLU A 137 -14.44 -10.35 4.06
CA GLU A 137 -13.17 -9.68 4.38
C GLU A 137 -12.14 -9.97 3.28
N VAL A 138 -11.17 -9.07 3.06
CA VAL A 138 -10.16 -9.27 2.01
C VAL A 138 -9.32 -10.52 2.24
N LYS A 139 -9.16 -10.98 3.48
CA LYS A 139 -8.51 -12.26 3.80
C LYS A 139 -9.13 -13.45 3.10
N ASP A 140 -10.44 -13.37 2.75
CA ASP A 140 -11.15 -14.47 2.07
C ASP A 140 -10.73 -14.58 0.60
N LEU A 141 -10.08 -13.54 0.06
CA LEU A 141 -9.62 -13.42 -1.33
C LEU A 141 -8.10 -13.52 -1.45
N ILE A 142 -7.34 -12.98 -0.50
CA ILE A 142 -5.88 -12.97 -0.53
C ILE A 142 -5.34 -14.39 -0.32
N THR A 143 -4.49 -14.84 -1.22
CA THR A 143 -3.76 -16.10 -1.08
C THR A 143 -2.38 -15.89 -0.48
N GLU A 144 -1.71 -14.81 -0.86
CA GLU A 144 -0.36 -14.46 -0.39
C GLU A 144 -0.14 -12.94 -0.42
N VAL A 145 0.77 -12.46 0.40
CA VAL A 145 1.22 -11.07 0.45
C VAL A 145 2.73 -11.04 0.36
N GLU A 146 3.25 -10.28 -0.61
CA GLU A 146 4.67 -9.97 -0.70
C GLU A 146 4.95 -8.65 0.03
N ALA A 147 5.94 -8.64 0.91
CA ALA A 147 6.32 -7.47 1.69
C ALA A 147 7.84 -7.37 1.87
N VAL A 148 8.34 -6.14 2.02
CA VAL A 148 9.74 -5.87 2.38
C VAL A 148 9.81 -5.65 3.89
N GLU A 149 10.65 -6.42 4.57
CA GLU A 149 10.92 -6.24 6.00
C GLU A 149 11.81 -5.01 6.21
N ILE A 150 11.33 -4.04 6.98
CA ILE A 150 12.09 -2.80 7.21
C ILE A 150 13.40 -3.08 7.94
N ALA A 151 13.42 -4.02 8.90
CA ALA A 151 14.58 -4.32 9.72
C ALA A 151 15.75 -4.88 8.92
N THR A 152 15.48 -5.69 7.92
CA THR A 152 16.52 -6.37 7.11
C THR A 152 16.64 -5.81 5.70
N GLY A 153 15.55 -5.31 5.12
CA GLY A 153 15.41 -4.97 3.71
C GLY A 153 15.11 -6.18 2.82
N GLU A 154 14.89 -7.35 3.42
CA GLU A 154 14.58 -8.57 2.67
C GLU A 154 13.12 -8.62 2.26
N THR A 155 12.85 -9.23 1.12
CA THR A 155 11.50 -9.48 0.63
C THR A 155 11.02 -10.83 1.16
N HIS A 156 9.81 -10.84 1.72
CA HIS A 156 9.14 -12.04 2.23
C HIS A 156 7.79 -12.24 1.56
N ILE A 157 7.44 -13.48 1.26
CA ILE A 157 6.12 -13.90 0.80
C ILE A 157 5.41 -14.59 1.95
N PHE A 158 4.32 -14.00 2.41
CA PHE A 158 3.47 -14.55 3.47
C PHE A 158 2.26 -15.23 2.85
N GLN A 159 2.06 -16.51 3.13
CA GLN A 159 0.82 -17.18 2.80
C GLN A 159 -0.33 -16.61 3.67
N ASN A 160 -1.56 -16.69 3.21
CA ASN A 160 -2.73 -16.18 3.93
C ASN A 160 -2.72 -16.53 5.43
N ALA A 161 -2.45 -17.80 5.76
CA ALA A 161 -2.43 -18.27 7.15
C ALA A 161 -1.34 -17.60 8.01
N GLU A 162 -0.29 -17.08 7.40
CA GLU A 162 0.82 -16.39 8.07
C GLU A 162 0.55 -14.91 8.28
N CYS A 163 -0.47 -14.35 7.59
CA CYS A 163 -0.84 -12.94 7.69
C CYS A 163 -1.54 -12.56 9.01
N ALA A 164 -1.88 -13.54 9.86
CA ALA A 164 -2.53 -13.36 11.17
C ALA A 164 -3.78 -12.46 11.10
N TYR A 165 -4.60 -12.67 10.09
CA TYR A 165 -5.80 -11.88 9.86
C TYR A 165 -6.85 -12.08 10.98
N ALA A 166 -7.37 -10.95 11.48
CA ALA A 166 -8.51 -10.86 12.37
C ALA A 166 -9.36 -9.64 12.00
N TYR A 167 -10.43 -9.39 12.71
CA TYR A 167 -11.28 -8.22 12.45
C TYR A 167 -10.47 -6.92 12.47
N ARG A 168 -10.38 -6.25 11.31
CA ARG A 168 -9.59 -5.02 11.08
C ARG A 168 -8.12 -5.14 11.50
N GLN A 169 -7.55 -6.33 11.43
CA GLN A 169 -6.23 -6.67 11.94
C GLN A 169 -5.47 -7.59 10.99
N SER A 170 -4.14 -7.38 10.91
CA SER A 170 -3.18 -8.28 10.30
C SER A 170 -1.82 -8.14 10.97
N ARG A 171 -0.87 -9.03 10.67
CA ARG A 171 0.52 -8.93 11.12
C ARG A 171 1.24 -7.67 10.60
N PHE A 172 0.75 -7.06 9.53
CA PHE A 172 1.37 -5.89 8.89
C PHE A 172 0.97 -4.56 9.55
N LYS A 173 0.10 -4.60 10.56
CA LYS A 173 -0.43 -3.40 11.20
C LYS A 173 0.41 -2.92 12.39
N HIS A 174 1.39 -3.73 12.85
CA HIS A 174 2.20 -3.48 14.07
C HIS A 174 3.69 -3.46 13.77
#